data_23a0dfcf5bc03f8150c735dfd78f7fea
#
_entry.id   23a0dfcf5bc03f8150c735dfd78f7fea
#
_cell.length_a   1.000
_cell.length_b   1.000
_cell.length_c   1.000
_cell.angle_alpha   90.00
_cell.angle_beta   90.00
_cell.angle_gamma   90.00
#
_symmetry.space_group_name_H-M   'P 1'
#
loop_
_entity.id
_entity.type
_entity.pdbx_description
1 polymer ?
#
loop_
_entity_poly.entity_id
_entity_poly.type
_entity_poly.pdbx_seq_one_letter_code
_entity_poly.pdbx_strand_id
1 'polypeptide(L)'
;MQGTAPEELRRVAEGALREAGMDCVGLYVLDDAGRMQGVILGMPEAFTRAYETQGIPIDPVLARVRETGAPCSTLVALGERWTRSHLYQRVSGRFGLTGFATLPLYREESLSGVLYLGAMTEANARRLDLEGLCALSPLATRASVRLLTLPPRHPRLTRRQNEVAELAASGLTNREIAEALGGGLAAVQKHMKALHRLFGVSTRTAMAAAWRAGLEGSPFGD
;
A
#
# COMPACT_ATOMS: atom_id res chain seq x y z
N MET A 1 -10.77 5.15 14.34
CA MET A 1 -10.85 5.97 13.11
C MET A 1 -10.05 5.27 12.05
N GLN A 2 -10.73 4.72 11.03
CA GLN A 2 -10.10 4.06 9.90
C GLN A 2 -9.35 5.12 9.10
N GLY A 3 -8.02 5.00 9.03
CA GLY A 3 -7.22 5.82 8.13
C GLY A 3 -7.58 5.44 6.69
N THR A 4 -8.16 6.37 5.95
CA THR A 4 -8.36 6.25 4.52
C THR A 4 -7.00 5.95 3.89
N ALA A 5 -6.89 4.85 3.14
CA ALA A 5 -5.66 4.53 2.40
C ALA A 5 -5.24 5.75 1.57
N PRO A 6 -3.94 6.08 1.49
CA PRO A 6 -3.48 7.21 0.71
C PRO A 6 -4.05 7.15 -0.71
N GLU A 7 -4.50 8.29 -1.23
CA GLU A 7 -5.08 8.40 -2.58
C GLU A 7 -4.13 7.85 -3.66
N GLU A 8 -2.83 7.95 -3.40
CA GLU A 8 -1.79 7.43 -4.27
C GLU A 8 -1.80 5.91 -4.36
N LEU A 9 -1.92 5.20 -3.23
CA LEU A 9 -2.06 3.73 -3.23
C LEU A 9 -3.28 3.33 -4.05
N ARG A 10 -4.39 4.07 -3.89
CA ARG A 10 -5.60 3.85 -4.69
C ARG A 10 -5.34 4.02 -6.18
N ARG A 11 -4.65 5.10 -6.62
CA ARG A 11 -4.32 5.33 -8.04
C ARG A 11 -3.43 4.23 -8.62
N VAL A 12 -2.43 3.77 -7.84
CA VAL A 12 -1.57 2.66 -8.26
C VAL A 12 -2.40 1.38 -8.41
N ALA A 13 -3.26 1.08 -7.43
CA ALA A 13 -4.14 -0.08 -7.46
C ALA A 13 -5.13 -0.03 -8.64
N GLU A 14 -5.77 1.11 -8.89
CA GLU A 14 -6.66 1.33 -10.04
C GLU A 14 -5.95 1.10 -11.38
N GLY A 15 -4.70 1.58 -11.48
CA GLY A 15 -3.86 1.33 -12.65
C GLY A 15 -3.60 -0.17 -12.85
N ALA A 16 -3.19 -0.87 -11.80
CA ALA A 16 -2.92 -2.29 -11.84
C ALA A 16 -4.19 -3.11 -12.17
N LEU A 17 -5.34 -2.74 -11.60
CA LEU A 17 -6.62 -3.40 -11.88
C LEU A 17 -7.00 -3.32 -13.35
N ARG A 18 -6.94 -2.11 -13.94
CA ARG A 18 -7.25 -1.91 -15.36
C ARG A 18 -6.32 -2.69 -16.27
N GLU A 19 -5.03 -2.71 -15.95
CA GLU A 19 -4.01 -3.35 -16.78
C GLU A 19 -4.06 -4.88 -16.65
N ALA A 20 -4.32 -5.41 -15.46
CA ALA A 20 -4.49 -6.84 -15.23
C ALA A 20 -5.74 -7.41 -15.88
N GLY A 21 -6.81 -6.63 -16.00
CA GLY A 21 -8.14 -7.10 -16.41
C GLY A 21 -8.69 -8.16 -15.45
N MET A 22 -8.37 -8.05 -14.17
CA MET A 22 -8.90 -8.91 -13.11
C MET A 22 -10.14 -8.28 -12.46
N ASP A 23 -10.83 -9.00 -11.58
CA ASP A 23 -12.11 -8.54 -11.01
C ASP A 23 -11.91 -7.61 -9.81
N CYS A 24 -10.82 -7.81 -9.05
CA CYS A 24 -10.48 -6.96 -7.93
C CYS A 24 -8.96 -6.89 -7.71
N VAL A 25 -8.52 -5.89 -6.96
CA VAL A 25 -7.11 -5.67 -6.62
C VAL A 25 -6.97 -5.27 -5.15
N GLY A 26 -5.93 -5.78 -4.51
CA GLY A 26 -5.44 -5.30 -3.21
C GLY A 26 -4.00 -4.82 -3.36
N LEU A 27 -3.69 -3.67 -2.85
CA LEU A 27 -2.33 -3.15 -2.79
C LEU A 27 -1.99 -2.85 -1.34
N TYR A 28 -1.02 -3.56 -0.80
CA TYR A 28 -0.54 -3.39 0.56
C TYR A 28 0.94 -3.08 0.57
N VAL A 29 1.31 -2.13 1.41
CA VAL A 29 2.70 -1.83 1.76
C VAL A 29 2.99 -2.29 3.17
N LEU A 30 4.23 -2.69 3.43
CA LEU A 30 4.69 -3.10 4.75
C LEU A 30 5.33 -1.91 5.45
N ASP A 31 5.01 -1.70 6.72
CA ASP A 31 5.79 -0.81 7.58
C ASP A 31 7.00 -1.56 8.17
N ASP A 32 7.89 -0.85 8.87
CA ASP A 32 9.11 -1.41 9.46
C ASP A 32 8.84 -2.50 10.52
N ALA A 33 7.62 -2.52 11.07
CA ALA A 33 7.16 -3.57 11.98
C ALA A 33 6.54 -4.76 11.22
N GLY A 34 6.57 -4.76 9.87
CA GLY A 34 5.97 -5.78 9.01
C GLY A 34 4.44 -5.73 8.97
N ARG A 35 3.81 -4.65 9.43
CA ARG A 35 2.36 -4.50 9.39
C ARG A 35 1.93 -4.02 8.00
N MET A 36 0.87 -4.60 7.49
CA MET A 36 0.31 -4.28 6.19
C MET A 36 -0.66 -3.10 6.28
N GLN A 37 -0.46 -2.11 5.42
CA GLN A 37 -1.40 -1.01 5.20
C GLN A 37 -1.71 -0.92 3.72
N GLY A 38 -2.97 -0.77 3.35
CA GLY A 38 -3.29 -0.80 1.94
C GLY A 38 -4.71 -0.43 1.58
N VAL A 39 -5.08 -0.81 0.37
CA VAL A 39 -6.39 -0.61 -0.22
C VAL A 39 -6.81 -1.86 -0.99
N ILE A 40 -8.10 -2.18 -0.92
CA ILE A 40 -8.73 -3.18 -1.79
C ILE A 40 -9.80 -2.48 -2.64
N LEU A 41 -9.78 -2.73 -3.95
CA LEU A 41 -10.75 -2.22 -4.91
C LEU A 41 -11.46 -3.40 -5.60
N GLY A 42 -12.72 -3.19 -5.96
CA GLY A 42 -13.54 -4.24 -6.57
C GLY A 42 -14.18 -5.21 -5.56
N MET A 43 -13.97 -4.98 -4.25
CA MET A 43 -14.58 -5.77 -3.17
C MET A 43 -15.32 -4.84 -2.19
N PRO A 44 -16.38 -5.35 -1.51
CA PRO A 44 -17.07 -4.62 -0.46
C PRO A 44 -16.15 -4.31 0.73
N GLU A 45 -16.40 -3.22 1.45
CA GLU A 45 -15.65 -2.87 2.67
C GLU A 45 -15.68 -3.99 3.74
N ALA A 46 -16.77 -4.74 3.80
CA ALA A 46 -16.90 -5.90 4.68
C ALA A 46 -15.86 -7.00 4.38
N PHE A 47 -15.50 -7.20 3.10
CA PHE A 47 -14.41 -8.09 2.72
C PHE A 47 -13.06 -7.55 3.23
N THR A 48 -12.76 -6.28 2.96
CA THR A 48 -11.51 -5.64 3.39
C THR A 48 -11.32 -5.81 4.90
N ARG A 49 -12.35 -5.50 5.68
CA ARG A 49 -12.32 -5.67 7.14
C ARG A 49 -12.11 -7.11 7.57
N ALA A 50 -12.82 -8.06 6.95
CA ALA A 50 -12.68 -9.48 7.27
C ALA A 50 -11.29 -10.01 6.90
N TYR A 51 -10.76 -9.60 5.73
CA TYR A 51 -9.44 -10.01 5.29
C TYR A 51 -8.34 -9.44 6.20
N GLU A 52 -8.37 -8.16 6.52
CA GLU A 52 -7.37 -7.51 7.37
C GLU A 52 -7.36 -8.07 8.81
N THR A 53 -8.52 -8.42 9.35
CA THR A 53 -8.62 -8.91 10.74
C THR A 53 -8.43 -10.42 10.87
N GLN A 54 -8.89 -11.21 9.91
CA GLN A 54 -8.95 -12.67 9.99
C GLN A 54 -8.19 -13.36 8.86
N GLY A 55 -8.15 -12.74 7.66
CA GLY A 55 -7.58 -13.35 6.45
C GLY A 55 -6.06 -13.34 6.43
N ILE A 56 -5.43 -12.19 6.67
CA ILE A 56 -3.97 -12.02 6.58
C ILE A 56 -3.20 -13.10 7.36
N PRO A 57 -3.56 -13.42 8.62
CA PRO A 57 -2.82 -14.42 9.41
C PRO A 57 -2.93 -15.85 8.87
N ILE A 58 -3.96 -16.15 8.08
CA ILE A 58 -4.25 -17.51 7.58
C ILE A 58 -4.14 -17.60 6.05
N ASP A 59 -3.57 -16.57 5.40
CA ASP A 59 -3.39 -16.54 3.95
C ASP A 59 -2.21 -17.41 3.51
N PRO A 60 -2.45 -18.58 2.89
CA PRO A 60 -1.41 -19.50 2.49
C PRO A 60 -0.60 -19.00 1.29
N VAL A 61 -1.19 -18.13 0.45
CA VAL A 61 -0.50 -17.57 -0.72
C VAL A 61 0.44 -16.47 -0.27
N LEU A 62 0.00 -15.59 0.63
CA LEU A 62 0.86 -14.57 1.25
C LEU A 62 2.02 -15.20 2.02
N ALA A 63 1.75 -16.25 2.80
CA ALA A 63 2.79 -16.97 3.53
C ALA A 63 3.87 -17.50 2.58
N ARG A 64 3.46 -18.09 1.46
CA ARG A 64 4.38 -18.61 0.44
C ARG A 64 5.18 -17.50 -0.25
N VAL A 65 4.54 -16.37 -0.57
CA VAL A 65 5.24 -15.20 -1.14
C VAL A 65 6.29 -14.66 -0.17
N ARG A 66 5.99 -14.59 1.12
CA ARG A 66 6.94 -14.16 2.16
C ARG A 66 8.12 -15.13 2.31
N GLU A 67 7.88 -16.43 2.18
CA GLU A 67 8.89 -17.47 2.28
C GLU A 67 9.81 -17.51 1.06
N THR A 68 9.23 -17.43 -0.14
CA THR A 68 9.97 -17.66 -1.39
C THR A 68 10.42 -16.39 -2.10
N GLY A 69 9.81 -15.24 -1.79
CA GLY A 69 10.02 -14.00 -2.52
C GLY A 69 9.46 -14.01 -3.95
N ALA A 70 8.74 -15.05 -4.35
CA ALA A 70 8.24 -15.22 -5.71
C ALA A 70 6.71 -14.99 -5.79
N PRO A 71 6.19 -14.54 -6.95
CA PRO A 71 4.77 -14.51 -7.23
C PRO A 71 4.12 -15.88 -7.00
N CYS A 72 2.94 -15.88 -6.41
CA CYS A 72 2.18 -17.10 -6.16
C CYS A 72 0.68 -16.84 -6.33
N SER A 73 -0.09 -17.90 -6.62
CA SER A 73 -1.54 -17.83 -6.69
C SER A 73 -2.19 -18.98 -5.92
N THR A 74 -3.50 -18.84 -5.68
CA THR A 74 -4.32 -19.93 -5.11
C THR A 74 -4.26 -21.19 -5.96
N LEU A 75 -4.26 -21.04 -7.29
CA LEU A 75 -4.21 -22.15 -8.23
C LEU A 75 -2.86 -22.89 -8.13
N VAL A 76 -1.75 -22.16 -8.12
CA VAL A 76 -0.40 -22.73 -8.03
C VAL A 76 -0.11 -23.32 -6.65
N ALA A 77 -0.51 -22.63 -5.57
CA ALA A 77 -0.23 -23.07 -4.22
C ALA A 77 -1.12 -24.23 -3.75
N LEU A 78 -2.39 -24.22 -4.13
CA LEU A 78 -3.41 -25.07 -3.54
C LEU A 78 -4.20 -25.89 -4.56
N GLY A 79 -4.33 -25.41 -5.81
CA GLY A 79 -5.19 -26.06 -6.82
C GLY A 79 -6.61 -26.25 -6.31
N GLU A 80 -7.16 -27.44 -6.47
CA GLU A 80 -8.52 -27.78 -6.00
C GLU A 80 -8.71 -27.68 -4.48
N ARG A 81 -7.62 -27.70 -3.70
CA ARG A 81 -7.68 -27.55 -2.24
C ARG A 81 -7.99 -26.12 -1.80
N TRP A 82 -7.98 -25.14 -2.73
CA TRP A 82 -8.29 -23.74 -2.42
C TRP A 82 -9.63 -23.59 -1.69
N THR A 83 -10.69 -24.20 -2.21
CA THR A 83 -12.04 -24.11 -1.63
C THR A 83 -12.17 -24.76 -0.24
N ARG A 84 -11.21 -25.62 0.12
CA ARG A 84 -11.12 -26.25 1.44
C ARG A 84 -10.19 -25.50 2.41
N SER A 85 -9.50 -24.45 1.93
CA SER A 85 -8.60 -23.66 2.78
C SER A 85 -9.38 -22.85 3.83
N HIS A 86 -8.74 -22.60 4.96
CA HIS A 86 -9.34 -21.79 6.03
C HIS A 86 -9.68 -20.37 5.54
N LEU A 87 -8.82 -19.78 4.71
CA LEU A 87 -9.06 -18.45 4.15
C LEU A 87 -10.32 -18.43 3.28
N TYR A 88 -10.50 -19.44 2.41
CA TYR A 88 -11.69 -19.53 1.59
C TYR A 88 -12.96 -19.65 2.43
N GLN A 89 -12.97 -20.60 3.36
CA GLN A 89 -14.14 -20.91 4.19
C GLN A 89 -14.54 -19.76 5.12
N ARG A 90 -13.56 -19.06 5.70
CA ARG A 90 -13.83 -18.02 6.69
C ARG A 90 -14.05 -16.63 6.06
N VAL A 91 -13.37 -16.34 4.95
CA VAL A 91 -13.35 -15.01 4.34
C VAL A 91 -13.75 -15.07 2.87
N SER A 92 -12.88 -15.54 1.99
CA SER A 92 -12.95 -15.30 0.56
C SER A 92 -14.20 -15.86 -0.12
N GLY A 93 -14.62 -17.08 0.22
CA GLY A 93 -15.78 -17.75 -0.37
C GLY A 93 -17.10 -17.03 -0.10
N ARG A 94 -17.20 -16.32 1.03
CA ARG A 94 -18.41 -15.54 1.39
C ARG A 94 -18.66 -14.34 0.46
N PHE A 95 -17.62 -13.89 -0.22
CA PHE A 95 -17.65 -12.72 -1.10
C PHE A 95 -17.48 -13.09 -2.57
N GLY A 96 -17.54 -14.38 -2.89
CA GLY A 96 -17.47 -14.88 -4.27
C GLY A 96 -16.08 -14.83 -4.90
N LEU A 97 -15.01 -14.68 -4.09
CA LEU A 97 -13.65 -14.73 -4.59
C LEU A 97 -13.26 -16.16 -4.94
N THR A 98 -13.14 -16.46 -6.23
CA THR A 98 -12.82 -17.81 -6.76
C THR A 98 -11.33 -18.13 -6.70
N GLY A 99 -10.48 -17.10 -6.70
CA GLY A 99 -9.03 -17.23 -6.56
C GLY A 99 -8.35 -15.88 -6.60
N PHE A 100 -7.05 -15.88 -6.30
CA PHE A 100 -6.21 -14.67 -6.41
C PHE A 100 -4.74 -15.02 -6.62
N ALA A 101 -4.00 -14.07 -7.17
CA ALA A 101 -2.55 -14.05 -7.19
C ALA A 101 -2.03 -12.99 -6.22
N THR A 102 -0.87 -13.25 -5.63
CA THR A 102 -0.11 -12.32 -4.81
C THR A 102 1.26 -12.12 -5.44
N LEU A 103 1.55 -10.88 -5.83
CA LEU A 103 2.80 -10.48 -6.47
C LEU A 103 3.59 -9.65 -5.45
N PRO A 104 4.84 -10.03 -5.14
CA PRO A 104 5.67 -9.27 -4.21
C PRO A 104 6.10 -7.94 -4.81
N LEU A 105 6.13 -6.91 -3.98
CA LEU A 105 6.66 -5.59 -4.29
C LEU A 105 7.99 -5.43 -3.56
N TYR A 106 9.03 -5.12 -4.31
CA TYR A 106 10.36 -4.95 -3.77
C TYR A 106 10.79 -3.50 -3.76
N ARG A 107 11.54 -3.16 -2.73
CA ARG A 107 12.35 -1.97 -2.65
C ARG A 107 13.78 -2.44 -2.40
N GLU A 108 14.65 -2.18 -3.38
CA GLU A 108 15.96 -2.82 -3.40
C GLU A 108 15.81 -4.35 -3.31
N GLU A 109 16.37 -4.99 -2.30
CA GLU A 109 16.27 -6.44 -2.09
C GLU A 109 15.21 -6.82 -1.03
N SER A 110 14.53 -5.83 -0.43
CA SER A 110 13.57 -6.06 0.65
C SER A 110 12.13 -6.10 0.15
N LEU A 111 11.35 -7.06 0.66
CA LEU A 111 9.91 -7.12 0.42
C LEU A 111 9.23 -5.92 1.11
N SER A 112 8.74 -4.98 0.31
CA SER A 112 8.14 -3.72 0.79
C SER A 112 6.62 -3.70 0.70
N GLY A 113 6.02 -4.71 0.07
CA GLY A 113 4.58 -4.81 -0.07
C GLY A 113 4.14 -5.98 -0.93
N VAL A 114 2.86 -6.04 -1.20
CA VAL A 114 2.25 -7.04 -2.09
C VAL A 114 1.12 -6.44 -2.90
N LEU A 115 1.01 -6.90 -4.15
CA LEU A 115 -0.11 -6.62 -5.03
C LEU A 115 -0.95 -7.90 -5.17
N TYR A 116 -2.20 -7.84 -4.74
CA TYR A 116 -3.18 -8.90 -4.93
C TYR A 116 -3.98 -8.64 -6.20
N LEU A 117 -4.20 -9.67 -6.99
CA LEU A 117 -5.07 -9.65 -8.17
C LEU A 117 -6.09 -10.76 -8.01
N GLY A 118 -7.35 -10.40 -7.79
CA GLY A 118 -8.41 -11.36 -7.46
C GLY A 118 -9.33 -11.66 -8.62
N ALA A 119 -9.78 -12.91 -8.66
CA ALA A 119 -10.73 -13.47 -9.62
C ALA A 119 -12.05 -13.78 -8.93
N MET A 120 -13.16 -13.29 -9.51
CA MET A 120 -14.53 -13.61 -9.12
C MET A 120 -15.23 -14.45 -10.20
N THR A 121 -14.60 -14.57 -11.36
CA THR A 121 -15.09 -15.36 -12.50
C THR A 121 -14.16 -16.55 -12.76
N GLU A 122 -14.70 -17.64 -13.31
CA GLU A 122 -13.87 -18.78 -13.73
C GLU A 122 -12.85 -18.40 -14.80
N ALA A 123 -13.20 -17.49 -15.71
CA ALA A 123 -12.32 -17.03 -16.77
C ALA A 123 -11.06 -16.37 -16.17
N ASN A 124 -11.23 -15.49 -15.18
CA ASN A 124 -10.10 -14.87 -14.50
C ASN A 124 -9.37 -15.84 -13.54
N ALA A 125 -10.08 -16.78 -12.91
CA ALA A 125 -9.45 -17.79 -12.06
C ALA A 125 -8.47 -18.70 -12.85
N ARG A 126 -8.81 -19.06 -14.09
CA ARG A 126 -7.92 -19.85 -14.97
C ARG A 126 -6.64 -19.12 -15.37
N ARG A 127 -6.65 -17.79 -15.37
CA ARG A 127 -5.46 -16.94 -15.65
C ARG A 127 -4.49 -16.86 -14.48
N LEU A 128 -4.75 -17.55 -13.38
CA LEU A 128 -3.90 -17.57 -12.18
C LEU A 128 -2.94 -18.77 -12.15
N ASP A 129 -2.75 -19.45 -13.28
CA ASP A 129 -1.71 -20.48 -13.46
C ASP A 129 -0.29 -19.88 -13.57
N LEU A 130 0.70 -20.71 -13.82
CA LEU A 130 2.09 -20.26 -13.93
C LEU A 130 2.32 -19.28 -15.09
N GLU A 131 1.68 -19.51 -16.23
CA GLU A 131 1.78 -18.64 -17.41
C GLU A 131 1.14 -17.28 -17.10
N GLY A 132 -0.04 -17.28 -16.51
CA GLY A 132 -0.71 -16.07 -16.06
C GLY A 132 0.08 -15.30 -15.02
N LEU A 133 0.73 -15.97 -14.05
CA LEU A 133 1.62 -15.31 -13.09
C LEU A 133 2.81 -14.63 -13.79
N CYS A 134 3.43 -15.27 -14.78
CA CYS A 134 4.48 -14.65 -15.58
C CYS A 134 3.97 -13.40 -16.31
N ALA A 135 2.79 -13.46 -16.91
CA ALA A 135 2.17 -12.34 -17.62
C ALA A 135 1.80 -11.16 -16.68
N LEU A 136 1.39 -11.46 -15.44
CA LEU A 136 1.00 -10.48 -14.44
C LEU A 136 2.18 -9.89 -13.65
N SER A 137 3.31 -10.59 -13.58
CA SER A 137 4.48 -10.18 -12.78
C SER A 137 5.02 -8.78 -13.11
N PRO A 138 5.05 -8.29 -14.36
CA PRO A 138 5.46 -6.92 -14.66
C PRO A 138 4.62 -5.84 -13.98
N LEU A 139 3.39 -6.14 -13.57
CA LEU A 139 2.55 -5.21 -12.80
C LEU A 139 3.15 -4.89 -11.44
N ALA A 140 3.74 -5.88 -10.77
CA ALA A 140 4.42 -5.68 -9.48
C ALA A 140 5.61 -4.73 -9.62
N THR A 141 6.44 -4.90 -10.65
CA THR A 141 7.56 -4.00 -10.93
C THR A 141 7.07 -2.57 -11.17
N ARG A 142 6.04 -2.39 -12.01
CA ARG A 142 5.47 -1.05 -12.26
C ARG A 142 4.85 -0.44 -11.02
N ALA A 143 4.17 -1.24 -10.19
CA ALA A 143 3.62 -0.78 -8.92
C ALA A 143 4.75 -0.36 -7.96
N SER A 144 5.82 -1.16 -7.84
CA SER A 144 6.99 -0.83 -7.02
C SER A 144 7.63 0.49 -7.45
N VAL A 145 7.90 0.66 -8.76
CA VAL A 145 8.47 1.92 -9.29
C VAL A 145 7.56 3.10 -8.98
N ARG A 146 6.24 2.97 -9.19
CA ARG A 146 5.28 4.04 -8.87
C ARG A 146 5.27 4.38 -7.39
N LEU A 147 5.34 3.39 -6.52
CA LEU A 147 5.39 3.59 -5.07
C LEU A 147 6.70 4.29 -4.64
N LEU A 148 7.85 3.93 -5.26
CA LEU A 148 9.13 4.58 -5.01
C LEU A 148 9.17 6.05 -5.47
N THR A 149 8.38 6.41 -6.50
CA THR A 149 8.29 7.79 -6.99
C THR A 149 7.29 8.65 -6.23
N LEU A 150 6.54 8.06 -5.28
CA LEU A 150 5.68 8.85 -4.40
C LEU A 150 6.53 9.70 -3.46
N PRO A 151 6.13 10.96 -3.22
CA PRO A 151 6.83 11.78 -2.25
C PRO A 151 6.81 11.11 -0.88
N PRO A 152 7.94 11.11 -0.17
CA PRO A 152 8.06 10.48 1.14
C PRO A 152 7.02 11.06 2.11
N ARG A 153 6.40 10.23 2.94
CA ARG A 153 5.37 10.64 3.89
C ARG A 153 5.61 10.09 5.27
N HIS A 154 5.67 10.98 6.21
CA HIS A 154 5.72 10.58 7.62
C HIS A 154 4.36 9.97 8.04
N PRO A 155 4.30 8.73 8.58
CA PRO A 155 3.06 7.97 8.80
C PRO A 155 2.09 8.63 9.80
N ARG A 156 2.59 9.53 10.66
CA ARG A 156 1.78 10.26 11.67
C ARG A 156 1.24 11.60 11.17
N LEU A 157 1.54 11.99 9.92
CA LEU A 157 1.15 13.26 9.36
C LEU A 157 -0.01 13.12 8.38
N THR A 158 -0.87 14.13 8.35
CA THR A 158 -1.83 14.27 7.25
C THR A 158 -1.08 14.63 5.96
N ARG A 159 -1.72 14.39 4.80
CA ARG A 159 -1.14 14.78 3.50
C ARG A 159 -0.63 16.22 3.51
N ARG A 160 -1.48 17.18 3.97
CA ARG A 160 -1.12 18.60 3.98
C ARG A 160 0.02 18.93 4.93
N GLN A 161 0.12 18.21 6.05
CA GLN A 161 1.26 18.35 6.97
C GLN A 161 2.55 17.81 6.36
N ASN A 162 2.50 16.69 5.62
CA ASN A 162 3.66 16.17 4.90
C ASN A 162 4.13 17.15 3.83
N GLU A 163 3.23 17.68 2.98
CA GLU A 163 3.56 18.67 1.95
C GLU A 163 4.25 19.91 2.57
N VAL A 164 3.72 20.40 3.68
CA VAL A 164 4.33 21.53 4.40
C VAL A 164 5.68 21.15 5.00
N ALA A 165 5.82 19.96 5.60
CA ALA A 165 7.07 19.50 6.20
C ALA A 165 8.16 19.30 5.15
N GLU A 166 7.84 18.71 4.02
CA GLU A 166 8.74 18.50 2.88
C GLU A 166 9.30 19.83 2.34
N LEU A 167 8.42 20.77 2.00
CA LEU A 167 8.83 22.08 1.50
C LEU A 167 9.59 22.88 2.56
N ALA A 168 9.22 22.73 3.83
CA ALA A 168 9.96 23.33 4.94
C ALA A 168 11.36 22.71 5.09
N ALA A 169 11.50 21.41 4.93
CA ALA A 169 12.77 20.69 4.99
C ALA A 169 13.66 21.00 3.78
N SER A 170 13.06 21.35 2.64
CA SER A 170 13.75 21.84 1.43
C SER A 170 14.19 23.32 1.54
N GLY A 171 13.89 23.98 2.65
CA GLY A 171 14.37 25.33 2.94
C GLY A 171 13.42 26.48 2.57
N LEU A 172 12.22 26.19 1.98
CA LEU A 172 11.27 27.23 1.60
C LEU A 172 10.71 27.98 2.81
N THR A 173 10.54 29.27 2.74
CA THR A 173 9.86 30.08 3.74
C THR A 173 8.36 29.77 3.79
N ASN A 174 7.67 30.13 4.87
CA ASN A 174 6.23 29.91 4.98
C ASN A 174 5.42 30.64 3.86
N ARG A 175 5.93 31.73 3.33
CA ARG A 175 5.31 32.45 2.21
C ARG A 175 5.47 31.65 0.92
N GLU A 176 6.66 31.19 0.60
CA GLU A 176 6.93 30.36 -0.58
C GLU A 176 6.16 29.03 -0.51
N ILE A 177 6.04 28.42 0.69
CA ILE A 177 5.20 27.23 0.90
C ILE A 177 3.72 27.54 0.62
N ALA A 178 3.23 28.69 1.09
CA ALA A 178 1.85 29.10 0.84
C ALA A 178 1.58 29.30 -0.67
N GLU A 179 2.51 29.93 -1.39
CA GLU A 179 2.45 30.09 -2.85
C GLU A 179 2.50 28.75 -3.58
N ALA A 180 3.48 27.90 -3.25
CA ALA A 180 3.66 26.58 -3.86
C ALA A 180 2.44 25.67 -3.69
N LEU A 181 1.77 25.80 -2.55
CA LEU A 181 0.62 24.94 -2.20
C LEU A 181 -0.74 25.60 -2.53
N GLY A 182 -0.76 26.77 -3.17
CA GLY A 182 -1.99 27.50 -3.51
C GLY A 182 -2.85 27.87 -2.29
N GLY A 183 -2.21 28.13 -1.13
CA GLY A 183 -2.88 28.36 0.14
C GLY A 183 -2.48 29.68 0.83
N GLY A 184 -3.15 30.00 1.95
CA GLY A 184 -2.84 31.19 2.73
C GLY A 184 -1.68 30.97 3.71
N LEU A 185 -0.88 32.02 3.98
CA LEU A 185 0.22 32.01 4.94
C LEU A 185 -0.22 31.56 6.34
N ALA A 186 -1.41 31.97 6.78
CA ALA A 186 -1.97 31.59 8.08
C ALA A 186 -2.19 30.06 8.19
N ALA A 187 -2.63 29.42 7.09
CA ALA A 187 -2.80 27.96 7.04
C ALA A 187 -1.46 27.23 7.18
N VAL A 188 -0.42 27.70 6.46
CA VAL A 188 0.93 27.14 6.58
C VAL A 188 1.47 27.30 8.00
N GLN A 189 1.32 28.48 8.61
CA GLN A 189 1.73 28.71 10.00
C GLN A 189 1.01 27.79 11.00
N LYS A 190 -0.29 27.52 10.78
CA LYS A 190 -1.06 26.55 11.56
C LYS A 190 -0.47 25.14 11.43
N HIS A 191 -0.13 24.70 10.22
CA HIS A 191 0.49 23.40 9.98
C HIS A 191 1.88 23.33 10.61
N MET A 192 2.70 24.35 10.48
CA MET A 192 4.03 24.40 11.12
C MET A 192 3.95 24.30 12.65
N LYS A 193 3.02 25.01 13.28
CA LYS A 193 2.76 24.87 14.74
C LYS A 193 2.33 23.45 15.12
N ALA A 194 1.48 22.80 14.30
CA ALA A 194 1.07 21.42 14.53
C ALA A 194 2.24 20.44 14.39
N LEU A 195 3.12 20.63 13.40
CA LEU A 195 4.33 19.82 13.19
C LEU A 195 5.31 19.96 14.36
N HIS A 196 5.60 21.19 14.80
CA HIS A 196 6.45 21.42 15.96
C HIS A 196 5.92 20.71 17.23
N ARG A 197 4.61 20.77 17.45
CA ARG A 197 3.97 20.09 18.59
C ARG A 197 4.05 18.57 18.46
N LEU A 198 3.80 18.03 17.27
CA LEU A 198 3.80 16.59 17.02
C LEU A 198 5.18 15.97 17.23
N PHE A 199 6.23 16.66 16.78
CA PHE A 199 7.61 16.21 16.93
C PHE A 199 8.26 16.63 18.25
N GLY A 200 7.57 17.43 19.07
CA GLY A 200 8.13 17.91 20.35
C GLY A 200 9.33 18.84 20.19
N VAL A 201 9.39 19.61 19.10
CA VAL A 201 10.53 20.49 18.77
C VAL A 201 10.10 21.94 18.63
N SER A 202 11.03 22.87 18.88
CA SER A 202 10.76 24.31 18.84
C SER A 202 11.34 25.02 17.61
N THR A 203 12.28 24.39 16.90
CA THR A 203 12.93 25.00 15.74
C THR A 203 12.56 24.31 14.44
N ARG A 204 12.58 25.08 13.35
CA ARG A 204 12.35 24.57 11.99
C ARG A 204 13.35 23.48 11.59
N THR A 205 14.63 23.67 11.92
CA THR A 205 15.70 22.71 11.62
C THR A 205 15.47 21.39 12.35
N ALA A 206 15.12 21.45 13.65
CA ALA A 206 14.82 20.26 14.43
C ALA A 206 13.54 19.55 13.90
N MET A 207 12.54 20.31 13.44
CA MET A 207 11.33 19.77 12.83
C MET A 207 11.67 19.03 11.51
N ALA A 208 12.51 19.64 10.67
CA ALA A 208 12.94 19.02 9.41
C ALA A 208 13.75 17.75 9.64
N ALA A 209 14.63 17.74 10.65
CA ALA A 209 15.40 16.56 11.04
C ALA A 209 14.49 15.43 11.57
N ALA A 210 13.55 15.75 12.46
CA ALA A 210 12.60 14.78 13.01
C ALA A 210 11.66 14.21 11.93
N TRP A 211 11.27 15.03 10.95
CA TRP A 211 10.49 14.59 9.82
C TRP A 211 11.28 13.62 8.93
N ARG A 212 12.53 13.91 8.59
CA ARG A 212 13.40 13.01 7.82
C ARG A 212 13.64 11.70 8.55
N ALA A 213 13.99 11.73 9.83
CA ALA A 213 14.19 10.53 10.64
C ALA A 213 12.93 9.63 10.69
N GLY A 214 11.75 10.25 10.70
CA GLY A 214 10.48 9.51 10.60
C GLY A 214 10.18 8.96 9.21
N LEU A 215 10.88 9.43 8.16
CA LEU A 215 10.82 8.86 6.81
C LEU A 215 11.78 7.69 6.65
N GLU A 216 12.95 7.73 7.30
CA GLU A 216 13.93 6.63 7.30
C GLU A 216 13.33 5.35 7.91
N GLY A 217 12.36 5.49 8.83
CA GLY A 217 11.52 4.40 9.35
C GLY A 217 10.19 4.21 8.61
N SER A 218 9.96 4.82 7.47
CA SER A 218 8.74 4.70 6.67
C SER A 218 9.00 3.82 5.44
N PRO A 219 8.05 2.98 5.02
CA PRO A 219 8.19 2.21 3.77
C PRO A 219 8.36 3.10 2.52
N PHE A 220 8.33 4.43 2.67
CA PHE A 220 8.52 5.43 1.62
C PHE A 220 9.67 6.41 1.91
N GLY A 221 10.52 6.18 2.93
CA GLY A 221 11.74 6.93 3.22
C GLY A 221 12.95 6.23 2.61
N ASP A 222 13.82 6.97 1.89
CA ASP A 222 15.02 6.60 1.07
C ASP A 222 15.10 5.20 0.46
#